data_44737e98b434ba9b0655a1327e9da37f
#
_entry.id   44737e98b434ba9b0655a1327e9da37f
#
_cell.length_a   1.000
_cell.length_b   1.000
_cell.length_c   1.000
_cell.angle_alpha   90.00
_cell.angle_beta   90.00
_cell.angle_gamma   90.00
#
_symmetry.space_group_name_H-M   'P 1'
#
loop_
_entity.id
_entity.type
_entity.pdbx_description
1 polymer ?
#
loop_
_entity_poly.entity_id
_entity_poly.type
_entity_poly.pdbx_seq_one_letter_code
_entity_poly.pdbx_strand_id
1 'polypeptide(L)'
;MILPPIPTPFDREGRLDEEAFRELAQALEPLADGLLVYGSNGEGVHLTPEERARGLRALRPKKPFLVGLMEETLPQAEGALLEAKAAGAMALLATPPRYYHGSLGAGLLRYYEALAEKMPLFLYHVPQNTKVDLPLEAVEALAPHPNVLGIKDSSGDLSRIAFYQARLREFRVYTGHAPTFLGALALGAEGGILAAANLAPRAYRALLDHFREGRLAEAQELQKKLFPLGDLLAKGGVPLLKQALRHLGLPAGYPRPPYPAESPLWERFLPVLEGLKEEGWVL
;
A
#
# COMPACT_ATOMS: atom_id res chain seq x y z
N MET A 1 7.35 6.17 9.01
CA MET A 1 5.87 5.94 9.12
C MET A 1 5.52 4.52 8.73
N ILE A 2 4.48 3.97 9.33
CA ILE A 2 3.88 2.66 8.97
C ILE A 2 2.43 2.92 8.57
N LEU A 3 2.10 2.61 7.30
CA LEU A 3 0.75 2.76 6.76
C LEU A 3 0.27 1.40 6.22
N PRO A 4 -0.72 0.77 6.84
CA PRO A 4 -1.37 -0.40 6.26
C PRO A 4 -2.21 0.00 5.04
N PRO A 5 -2.03 -0.68 3.90
CA PRO A 5 -2.93 -0.59 2.77
C PRO A 5 -4.14 -1.49 3.03
N ILE A 6 -5.21 -0.90 3.59
CA ILE A 6 -6.36 -1.67 4.05
C ILE A 6 -7.13 -2.28 2.87
N PRO A 7 -7.61 -3.54 2.98
CA PRO A 7 -8.47 -4.14 1.98
C PRO A 7 -9.86 -3.50 1.98
N THR A 8 -10.51 -3.51 0.83
CA THR A 8 -11.91 -3.10 0.68
C THR A 8 -12.78 -4.33 0.88
N PRO A 9 -13.64 -4.38 1.91
CA PRO A 9 -14.50 -5.53 2.14
C PRO A 9 -15.58 -5.64 1.07
N PHE A 10 -15.71 -6.84 0.50
CA PHE A 10 -16.84 -7.23 -0.33
C PHE A 10 -17.56 -8.41 0.32
N ASP A 11 -18.87 -8.52 0.10
CA ASP A 11 -19.60 -9.74 0.43
C ASP A 11 -19.26 -10.88 -0.56
N ARG A 12 -19.88 -12.05 -0.38
CA ARG A 12 -19.60 -13.22 -1.24
C ARG A 12 -20.06 -13.00 -2.70
N GLU A 13 -21.02 -12.13 -2.92
CA GLU A 13 -21.53 -11.73 -4.24
C GLU A 13 -20.72 -10.60 -4.88
N GLY A 14 -19.71 -10.08 -4.19
CA GLY A 14 -18.82 -9.02 -4.67
C GLY A 14 -19.38 -7.61 -4.52
N ARG A 15 -20.40 -7.40 -3.68
CA ARG A 15 -20.92 -6.06 -3.37
C ARG A 15 -20.09 -5.43 -2.27
N LEU A 16 -19.83 -4.13 -2.40
CA LEU A 16 -19.11 -3.34 -1.39
C LEU A 16 -19.87 -3.34 -0.05
N ASP A 17 -19.18 -3.74 1.01
CA ASP A 17 -19.65 -3.63 2.39
C ASP A 17 -19.06 -2.37 3.05
N GLU A 18 -19.83 -1.28 3.02
CA GLU A 18 -19.41 0.03 3.51
C GLU A 18 -19.27 0.07 5.05
N GLU A 19 -20.09 -0.71 5.76
CA GLU A 19 -20.02 -0.82 7.22
C GLU A 19 -18.75 -1.54 7.64
N ALA A 20 -18.51 -2.71 7.08
CA ALA A 20 -17.28 -3.48 7.31
C ALA A 20 -16.03 -2.65 6.95
N PHE A 21 -16.08 -1.84 5.89
CA PHE A 21 -14.96 -0.99 5.51
C PHE A 21 -14.66 0.08 6.56
N ARG A 22 -15.69 0.70 7.10
CA ARG A 22 -15.56 1.68 8.18
C ARG A 22 -15.01 1.03 9.45
N GLU A 23 -15.54 -0.13 9.86
CA GLU A 23 -15.11 -0.85 11.05
C GLU A 23 -13.67 -1.33 10.94
N LEU A 24 -13.26 -1.86 9.79
CA LEU A 24 -11.88 -2.27 9.54
C LEU A 24 -10.91 -1.10 9.64
N ALA A 25 -11.27 0.05 9.07
CA ALA A 25 -10.45 1.25 9.17
C ALA A 25 -10.31 1.72 10.62
N GLN A 26 -11.42 1.73 11.38
CA GLN A 26 -11.43 2.11 12.79
C GLN A 26 -10.59 1.17 13.67
N ALA A 27 -10.53 -0.12 13.34
CA ALA A 27 -9.71 -1.09 14.05
C ALA A 27 -8.20 -0.89 13.80
N LEU A 28 -7.82 -0.55 12.57
CA LEU A 28 -6.41 -0.43 12.17
C LEU A 28 -5.82 0.96 12.39
N GLU A 29 -6.62 2.01 12.28
CA GLU A 29 -6.16 3.39 12.36
C GLU A 29 -5.41 3.74 13.66
N PRO A 30 -5.83 3.30 14.88
CA PRO A 30 -5.10 3.60 16.11
C PRO A 30 -3.67 3.06 16.14
N LEU A 31 -3.41 1.98 15.41
CA LEU A 31 -2.15 1.22 15.40
C LEU A 31 -1.18 1.67 14.30
N ALA A 32 -1.57 2.64 13.47
CA ALA A 32 -0.83 3.10 12.31
C ALA A 32 -0.64 4.62 12.33
N ASP A 33 0.24 5.14 11.47
CA ASP A 33 0.42 6.59 11.31
C ASP A 33 -0.62 7.21 10.36
N GLY A 34 -1.29 6.38 9.62
CA GLY A 34 -2.33 6.70 8.66
C GLY A 34 -2.72 5.45 7.87
N LEU A 35 -3.56 5.59 6.88
CA LEU A 35 -4.05 4.48 6.06
C LEU A 35 -3.79 4.72 4.58
N LEU A 36 -3.67 3.64 3.81
CA LEU A 36 -3.84 3.68 2.36
C LEU A 36 -5.12 2.92 2.01
N VAL A 37 -6.04 3.57 1.33
CA VAL A 37 -7.25 2.95 0.80
C VAL A 37 -7.17 2.82 -0.72
N TYR A 38 -7.87 1.86 -1.29
CA TYR A 38 -7.95 1.63 -2.74
C TYR A 38 -6.60 1.44 -3.45
N GLY A 39 -5.54 1.07 -2.68
CA GLY A 39 -4.31 0.55 -3.26
C GLY A 39 -4.51 -0.87 -3.82
N SER A 40 -3.42 -1.57 -4.21
CA SER A 40 -3.50 -2.95 -4.72
C SER A 40 -4.17 -3.90 -3.73
N ASN A 41 -3.86 -3.81 -2.44
CA ASN A 41 -4.53 -4.61 -1.40
C ASN A 41 -5.99 -4.16 -1.16
N GLY A 42 -6.30 -2.92 -1.43
CA GLY A 42 -7.66 -2.36 -1.38
C GLY A 42 -8.49 -2.65 -2.62
N GLU A 43 -7.97 -3.45 -3.57
CA GLU A 43 -8.66 -3.82 -4.81
C GLU A 43 -9.23 -2.61 -5.57
N GLY A 44 -8.54 -1.46 -5.53
CA GLY A 44 -9.03 -0.20 -6.12
C GLY A 44 -9.40 -0.29 -7.60
N VAL A 45 -8.74 -1.20 -8.34
CA VAL A 45 -9.03 -1.47 -9.76
C VAL A 45 -10.35 -2.22 -10.00
N HIS A 46 -10.95 -2.78 -8.94
CA HIS A 46 -12.19 -3.55 -9.02
C HIS A 46 -13.43 -2.71 -8.71
N LEU A 47 -13.25 -1.48 -8.24
CA LEU A 47 -14.35 -0.60 -7.82
C LEU A 47 -14.86 0.21 -9.00
N THR A 48 -16.20 0.34 -9.09
CA THR A 48 -16.79 1.38 -9.95
C THR A 48 -16.59 2.76 -9.33
N PRO A 49 -16.70 3.86 -10.10
CA PRO A 49 -16.64 5.21 -9.54
C PRO A 49 -17.66 5.42 -8.41
N GLU A 50 -18.88 4.91 -8.55
CA GLU A 50 -19.94 5.03 -7.55
C GLU A 50 -19.59 4.30 -6.26
N GLU A 51 -19.01 3.09 -6.36
CA GLU A 51 -18.54 2.31 -5.20
C GLU A 51 -17.39 3.02 -4.49
N ARG A 52 -16.41 3.56 -5.25
CA ARG A 52 -15.31 4.36 -4.70
C ARG A 52 -15.84 5.54 -3.88
N ALA A 53 -16.76 6.31 -4.46
CA ALA A 53 -17.35 7.46 -3.81
C ALA A 53 -18.13 7.06 -2.54
N ARG A 54 -18.92 5.97 -2.57
CA ARG A 54 -19.66 5.47 -1.39
C ARG A 54 -18.72 5.02 -0.28
N GLY A 55 -17.73 4.20 -0.60
CA GLY A 55 -16.78 3.71 0.38
C GLY A 55 -15.96 4.84 1.02
N LEU A 56 -15.49 5.83 0.24
CA LEU A 56 -14.80 7.00 0.78
C LEU A 56 -15.67 7.80 1.74
N ARG A 57 -16.97 7.99 1.43
CA ARG A 57 -17.91 8.66 2.34
C ARG A 57 -18.14 7.87 3.63
N ALA A 58 -18.15 6.54 3.55
CA ALA A 58 -18.33 5.67 4.72
C ALA A 58 -17.11 5.65 5.64
N LEU A 59 -15.91 5.79 5.09
CA LEU A 59 -14.63 5.56 5.80
C LEU A 59 -14.42 6.48 7.00
N ARG A 60 -14.65 7.78 6.88
CA ARG A 60 -14.51 8.81 7.93
C ARG A 60 -13.25 8.66 8.80
N PRO A 61 -12.05 8.63 8.23
CA PRO A 61 -10.81 8.43 8.98
C PRO A 61 -10.51 9.64 9.88
N LYS A 62 -9.89 9.39 11.03
CA LYS A 62 -9.43 10.42 11.96
C LYS A 62 -7.96 10.80 11.73
N LYS A 63 -7.17 9.88 11.16
CA LYS A 63 -5.77 10.10 10.80
C LYS A 63 -5.63 10.40 9.31
N PRO A 64 -4.49 10.97 8.87
CA PRO A 64 -4.20 11.17 7.46
C PRO A 64 -4.33 9.86 6.66
N PHE A 65 -4.86 9.94 5.46
CA PHE A 65 -4.95 8.78 4.58
C PHE A 65 -4.60 9.12 3.15
N LEU A 66 -4.10 8.12 2.45
CA LEU A 66 -3.82 8.14 1.02
C LEU A 66 -4.90 7.38 0.26
N VAL A 67 -5.15 7.80 -0.98
CA VAL A 67 -6.04 7.07 -1.89
C VAL A 67 -5.25 6.54 -3.08
N GLY A 68 -5.35 5.24 -3.33
CA GLY A 68 -4.79 4.60 -4.52
C GLY A 68 -5.51 5.05 -5.78
N LEU A 69 -4.74 5.39 -6.81
CA LEU A 69 -5.22 5.80 -8.12
C LEU A 69 -4.54 4.93 -9.17
N MET A 70 -5.31 4.11 -9.87
CA MET A 70 -4.81 3.07 -10.76
C MET A 70 -5.55 3.06 -12.12
N GLU A 71 -5.95 4.23 -12.57
CA GLU A 71 -6.70 4.48 -13.80
C GLU A 71 -5.78 4.53 -15.02
N GLU A 72 -6.33 4.16 -16.17
CA GLU A 72 -5.59 4.06 -17.43
C GLU A 72 -5.54 5.37 -18.22
N THR A 73 -6.44 6.30 -17.94
CA THR A 73 -6.56 7.56 -18.71
C THR A 73 -6.71 8.76 -17.79
N LEU A 74 -6.30 9.94 -18.27
CA LEU A 74 -6.46 11.19 -17.50
C LEU A 74 -7.90 11.48 -17.09
N PRO A 75 -8.93 11.36 -17.96
CA PRO A 75 -10.32 11.61 -17.53
C PRO A 75 -10.79 10.70 -16.40
N GLN A 76 -10.42 9.41 -16.42
CA GLN A 76 -10.73 8.48 -15.33
C GLN A 76 -9.98 8.86 -14.04
N ALA A 77 -8.70 9.17 -14.17
CA ALA A 77 -7.85 9.57 -13.05
C ALA A 77 -8.32 10.88 -12.39
N GLU A 78 -8.78 11.84 -13.18
CA GLU A 78 -9.35 13.09 -12.68
C GLU A 78 -10.65 12.88 -11.89
N GLY A 79 -11.53 11.99 -12.36
CA GLY A 79 -12.73 11.60 -11.62
C GLY A 79 -12.39 11.02 -10.24
N ALA A 80 -11.48 10.04 -10.21
CA ALA A 80 -11.04 9.42 -8.96
C ALA A 80 -10.29 10.39 -8.03
N LEU A 81 -9.52 11.33 -8.58
CA LEU A 81 -8.85 12.40 -7.84
C LEU A 81 -9.86 13.32 -7.15
N LEU A 82 -10.91 13.74 -7.87
CA LEU A 82 -11.96 14.60 -7.29
C LEU A 82 -12.68 13.93 -6.13
N GLU A 83 -12.96 12.63 -6.24
CA GLU A 83 -13.53 11.83 -5.14
C GLU A 83 -12.59 11.78 -3.93
N ALA A 84 -11.30 11.51 -4.15
CA ALA A 84 -10.30 11.48 -3.09
C ALA A 84 -10.17 12.84 -2.39
N LYS A 85 -10.15 13.94 -3.16
CA LYS A 85 -10.09 15.30 -2.65
C LYS A 85 -11.33 15.67 -1.83
N ALA A 86 -12.52 15.32 -2.32
CA ALA A 86 -13.79 15.53 -1.62
C ALA A 86 -13.87 14.75 -0.29
N ALA A 87 -13.23 13.57 -0.23
CA ALA A 87 -13.14 12.76 0.98
C ALA A 87 -12.07 13.26 1.97
N GLY A 88 -11.28 14.28 1.62
CA GLY A 88 -10.22 14.82 2.47
C GLY A 88 -8.94 13.99 2.48
N ALA A 89 -8.66 13.21 1.46
CA ALA A 89 -7.39 12.48 1.32
C ALA A 89 -6.21 13.45 1.31
N MET A 90 -5.13 13.08 2.02
CA MET A 90 -3.91 13.90 2.12
C MET A 90 -3.16 13.94 0.79
N ALA A 91 -3.08 12.81 0.10
CA ALA A 91 -2.43 12.67 -1.19
C ALA A 91 -2.94 11.43 -1.94
N LEU A 92 -2.65 11.37 -3.22
CA LEU A 92 -2.83 10.18 -4.05
C LEU A 92 -1.62 9.26 -3.96
N LEU A 93 -1.84 7.97 -4.23
CA LEU A 93 -0.79 7.01 -4.54
C LEU A 93 -1.08 6.46 -5.95
N ALA A 94 -0.40 6.99 -6.97
CA ALA A 94 -0.74 6.76 -8.37
C ALA A 94 0.22 5.80 -9.06
N THR A 95 -0.32 4.72 -9.66
CA THR A 95 0.43 3.85 -10.58
C THR A 95 0.53 4.49 -11.96
N PRO A 96 1.53 4.10 -12.79
CA PRO A 96 1.48 4.42 -14.20
C PRO A 96 0.30 3.71 -14.89
N PRO A 97 -0.25 4.25 -15.99
CA PRO A 97 -1.11 3.48 -16.88
C PRO A 97 -0.40 2.22 -17.35
N ARG A 98 -1.10 1.07 -17.39
CA ARG A 98 -0.45 -0.25 -17.52
C ARG A 98 -0.82 -1.01 -18.79
N TYR A 99 -2.06 -0.88 -19.28
CA TYR A 99 -2.52 -1.73 -20.37
C TYR A 99 -1.73 -1.49 -21.68
N TYR A 100 -1.57 -0.22 -22.06
CA TYR A 100 -0.77 0.18 -23.23
C TYR A 100 0.60 0.73 -22.81
N HIS A 101 1.24 0.15 -21.79
CA HIS A 101 2.48 0.66 -21.22
C HIS A 101 3.61 0.87 -22.24
N GLY A 102 3.74 -0.01 -23.24
CA GLY A 102 4.75 0.11 -24.30
C GLY A 102 4.58 1.35 -25.20
N SER A 103 3.42 2.01 -25.16
CA SER A 103 3.11 3.19 -25.97
C SER A 103 3.08 4.49 -25.18
N LEU A 104 3.38 4.47 -23.88
CA LEU A 104 3.29 5.67 -23.01
C LEU A 104 4.27 6.77 -23.41
N GLY A 105 5.55 6.41 -23.61
CA GLY A 105 6.58 7.40 -23.97
C GLY A 105 6.54 8.64 -23.07
N ALA A 106 6.58 9.83 -23.67
CA ALA A 106 6.45 11.11 -22.96
C ALA A 106 5.06 11.31 -22.30
N GLY A 107 4.07 10.50 -22.62
CA GLY A 107 2.76 10.52 -21.99
C GLY A 107 2.81 10.15 -20.52
N LEU A 108 3.82 9.38 -20.10
CA LEU A 108 4.02 9.02 -18.69
C LEU A 108 4.25 10.25 -17.80
N LEU A 109 5.14 11.14 -18.20
CA LEU A 109 5.42 12.40 -17.48
C LEU A 109 4.17 13.27 -17.43
N ARG A 110 3.54 13.51 -18.59
CA ARG A 110 2.30 14.31 -18.68
C ARG A 110 1.18 13.77 -17.80
N TYR A 111 1.07 12.44 -17.66
CA TYR A 111 0.08 11.82 -16.80
C TYR A 111 0.29 12.23 -15.33
N TYR A 112 1.50 12.09 -14.82
CA TYR A 112 1.80 12.44 -13.43
C TYR A 112 1.79 13.95 -13.18
N GLU A 113 2.29 14.76 -14.11
CA GLU A 113 2.25 16.21 -14.03
C GLU A 113 0.81 16.73 -13.93
N ALA A 114 -0.08 16.25 -14.79
CA ALA A 114 -1.50 16.64 -14.77
C ALA A 114 -2.22 16.28 -13.47
N LEU A 115 -1.83 15.17 -12.81
CA LEU A 115 -2.34 14.81 -11.49
C LEU A 115 -1.74 15.71 -10.40
N ALA A 116 -0.43 15.94 -10.45
CA ALA A 116 0.29 16.75 -9.48
C ALA A 116 -0.15 18.22 -9.47
N GLU A 117 -0.54 18.77 -10.62
CA GLU A 117 -1.15 20.11 -10.71
C GLU A 117 -2.42 20.26 -9.87
N LYS A 118 -3.15 19.16 -9.61
CA LYS A 118 -4.47 19.18 -8.97
C LYS A 118 -4.46 18.74 -7.51
N MET A 119 -3.52 17.85 -7.12
CA MET A 119 -3.44 17.28 -5.78
C MET A 119 -2.04 16.72 -5.49
N PRO A 120 -1.56 16.78 -4.22
CA PRO A 120 -0.34 16.08 -3.83
C PRO A 120 -0.42 14.59 -4.15
N LEU A 121 0.69 14.01 -4.61
CA LEU A 121 0.75 12.59 -4.93
C LEU A 121 2.09 11.96 -4.58
N PHE A 122 2.05 10.66 -4.35
CA PHE A 122 3.17 9.75 -4.38
C PHE A 122 3.13 8.92 -5.66
N LEU A 123 4.26 8.76 -6.31
CA LEU A 123 4.42 7.79 -7.38
C LEU A 123 4.29 6.38 -6.82
N TYR A 124 3.72 5.44 -7.57
CA TYR A 124 3.60 4.06 -7.13
C TYR A 124 4.25 3.10 -8.11
N HIS A 125 5.42 2.60 -7.74
CA HIS A 125 6.13 1.56 -8.46
C HIS A 125 5.78 0.18 -7.89
N VAL A 126 5.06 -0.62 -8.69
CA VAL A 126 4.60 -1.97 -8.33
C VAL A 126 4.62 -2.88 -9.56
N PRO A 127 5.83 -3.17 -10.12
CA PRO A 127 5.97 -3.82 -11.42
C PRO A 127 5.39 -5.23 -11.48
N GLN A 128 5.34 -5.93 -10.35
CA GLN A 128 4.70 -7.25 -10.27
C GLN A 128 3.21 -7.22 -10.63
N ASN A 129 2.51 -6.09 -10.38
CA ASN A 129 1.10 -5.92 -10.69
C ASN A 129 0.87 -5.16 -11.99
N THR A 130 1.58 -4.07 -12.20
CA THR A 130 1.38 -3.19 -13.36
C THR A 130 2.06 -3.70 -14.63
N LYS A 131 3.08 -4.55 -14.50
CA LYS A 131 4.00 -4.93 -15.59
C LYS A 131 4.75 -3.75 -16.21
N VAL A 132 4.73 -2.62 -15.52
CA VAL A 132 5.46 -1.40 -15.90
C VAL A 132 6.61 -1.22 -14.93
N ASP A 133 7.82 -1.22 -15.45
CA ASP A 133 8.99 -0.73 -14.71
C ASP A 133 9.02 0.80 -14.85
N LEU A 134 8.74 1.51 -13.77
CA LEU A 134 8.75 2.97 -13.77
C LEU A 134 10.20 3.45 -13.95
N PRO A 135 10.57 4.09 -15.08
CA PRO A 135 11.95 4.46 -15.33
C PRO A 135 12.49 5.41 -14.26
N LEU A 136 13.73 5.19 -13.82
CA LEU A 136 14.37 6.05 -12.80
C LEU A 136 14.48 7.50 -13.28
N GLU A 137 14.74 7.69 -14.57
CA GLU A 137 14.80 9.01 -15.22
C GLU A 137 13.46 9.74 -15.19
N ALA A 138 12.36 9.01 -15.30
CA ALA A 138 11.02 9.59 -15.17
C ALA A 138 10.74 10.03 -13.73
N VAL A 139 11.17 9.25 -12.74
CA VAL A 139 11.05 9.64 -11.32
C VAL A 139 11.91 10.88 -11.04
N GLU A 140 13.16 10.91 -11.56
CA GLU A 140 14.06 12.06 -11.41
C GLU A 140 13.48 13.32 -12.06
N ALA A 141 12.85 13.20 -13.22
CA ALA A 141 12.20 14.33 -13.91
C ALA A 141 10.97 14.86 -13.16
N LEU A 142 10.21 13.98 -12.48
CA LEU A 142 8.99 14.34 -11.73
C LEU A 142 9.28 14.87 -10.32
N ALA A 143 10.38 14.44 -9.69
CA ALA A 143 10.71 14.78 -8.31
C ALA A 143 10.78 16.29 -8.00
N PRO A 144 11.19 17.20 -8.92
CA PRO A 144 11.20 18.63 -8.66
C PRO A 144 9.79 19.27 -8.58
N HIS A 145 8.74 18.57 -9.00
CA HIS A 145 7.39 19.12 -8.94
C HIS A 145 6.91 19.20 -7.46
N PRO A 146 6.45 20.37 -6.95
CA PRO A 146 6.19 20.58 -5.53
C PRO A 146 5.11 19.65 -4.94
N ASN A 147 4.21 19.15 -5.76
CA ASN A 147 3.17 18.22 -5.35
C ASN A 147 3.52 16.73 -5.58
N VAL A 148 4.70 16.41 -6.13
CA VAL A 148 5.22 15.04 -6.17
C VAL A 148 6.00 14.80 -4.90
N LEU A 149 5.33 14.28 -3.87
CA LEU A 149 5.86 14.18 -2.51
C LEU A 149 6.90 13.08 -2.33
N GLY A 150 6.92 12.09 -3.23
CA GLY A 150 7.78 10.92 -3.11
C GLY A 150 7.29 9.72 -3.89
N ILE A 151 7.73 8.55 -3.46
CA ILE A 151 7.42 7.28 -4.10
C ILE A 151 7.14 6.18 -3.06
N LYS A 152 6.19 5.30 -3.38
CA LYS A 152 6.13 3.95 -2.81
C LYS A 152 6.73 2.97 -3.81
N ASP A 153 7.81 2.30 -3.42
CA ASP A 153 8.43 1.26 -4.23
C ASP A 153 8.15 -0.12 -3.64
N SER A 154 7.45 -0.95 -4.39
CA SER A 154 7.08 -2.32 -4.01
C SER A 154 7.87 -3.39 -4.77
N SER A 155 8.87 -3.02 -5.57
CA SER A 155 9.67 -3.98 -6.35
C SER A 155 10.51 -4.93 -5.48
N GLY A 156 10.93 -4.47 -4.29
CA GLY A 156 11.89 -5.17 -3.45
C GLY A 156 13.35 -4.93 -3.87
N ASP A 157 13.57 -4.17 -4.93
CA ASP A 157 14.91 -3.80 -5.40
C ASP A 157 15.46 -2.64 -4.57
N LEU A 158 16.41 -2.98 -3.68
CA LEU A 158 17.07 -2.00 -2.83
C LEU A 158 17.96 -1.02 -3.60
N SER A 159 18.41 -1.37 -4.81
CA SER A 159 19.20 -0.45 -5.64
C SER A 159 18.40 0.77 -6.07
N ARG A 160 17.08 0.63 -6.27
CA ARG A 160 16.18 1.74 -6.55
C ARG A 160 16.04 2.68 -5.36
N ILE A 161 15.95 2.13 -4.14
CA ILE A 161 15.92 2.93 -2.91
C ILE A 161 17.22 3.76 -2.79
N ALA A 162 18.36 3.11 -3.00
CA ALA A 162 19.66 3.78 -2.98
C ALA A 162 19.73 4.90 -4.04
N PHE A 163 19.23 4.67 -5.26
CA PHE A 163 19.17 5.68 -6.32
C PHE A 163 18.35 6.89 -5.88
N TYR A 164 17.11 6.68 -5.38
CA TYR A 164 16.26 7.79 -4.95
C TYR A 164 16.93 8.64 -3.88
N GLN A 165 17.53 8.01 -2.88
CA GLN A 165 18.19 8.72 -1.78
C GLN A 165 19.48 9.44 -2.20
N ALA A 166 20.21 8.90 -3.17
CA ALA A 166 21.43 9.54 -3.68
C ALA A 166 21.16 10.73 -4.62
N ARG A 167 20.04 10.69 -5.36
CA ARG A 167 19.81 11.61 -6.46
C ARG A 167 18.72 12.64 -6.20
N LEU A 168 17.73 12.33 -5.34
CA LEU A 168 16.54 13.15 -5.17
C LEU A 168 16.57 13.84 -3.80
N ARG A 169 16.30 15.13 -3.78
CA ARG A 169 16.23 15.92 -2.54
C ARG A 169 14.76 16.11 -2.14
N GLU A 170 14.50 16.14 -0.83
CA GLU A 170 13.15 16.36 -0.28
C GLU A 170 12.09 15.40 -0.84
N PHE A 171 12.54 14.22 -1.30
CA PHE A 171 11.71 13.20 -1.92
C PHE A 171 11.53 12.01 -0.97
N ARG A 172 10.30 11.77 -0.52
CA ARG A 172 10.00 10.74 0.46
C ARG A 172 9.94 9.36 -0.19
N VAL A 173 10.63 8.41 0.39
CA VAL A 173 10.65 7.03 -0.10
C VAL A 173 10.01 6.10 0.92
N TYR A 174 8.98 5.38 0.50
CA TYR A 174 8.34 4.31 1.26
C TYR A 174 8.51 2.99 0.53
N THR A 175 8.93 1.96 1.27
CA THR A 175 8.91 0.61 0.67
C THR A 175 7.53 -0.02 0.80
N GLY A 176 7.11 -0.75 -0.24
CA GLY A 176 5.95 -1.63 -0.22
C GLY A 176 6.29 -3.10 -0.05
N HIS A 177 7.60 -3.43 0.11
CA HIS A 177 8.11 -4.80 0.17
C HIS A 177 8.56 -5.17 1.58
N ALA A 178 7.71 -5.89 2.32
CA ALA A 178 7.94 -6.25 3.71
C ALA A 178 9.21 -7.11 3.95
N PRO A 179 9.58 -8.08 3.08
CA PRO A 179 10.79 -8.87 3.26
C PRO A 179 12.09 -8.07 3.30
N THR A 180 12.17 -6.91 2.63
CA THR A 180 13.35 -6.05 2.60
C THR A 180 13.18 -4.77 3.40
N PHE A 181 12.22 -4.70 4.32
CA PHE A 181 11.86 -3.47 5.01
C PHE A 181 13.03 -2.85 5.77
N LEU A 182 13.76 -3.63 6.57
CA LEU A 182 14.94 -3.13 7.30
C LEU A 182 16.05 -2.64 6.35
N GLY A 183 16.27 -3.34 5.23
CA GLY A 183 17.23 -2.92 4.21
C GLY A 183 16.84 -1.58 3.56
N ALA A 184 15.57 -1.38 3.30
CA ALA A 184 15.06 -0.11 2.78
C ALA A 184 15.24 1.04 3.79
N LEU A 185 15.01 0.80 5.09
CA LEU A 185 15.27 1.77 6.15
C LEU A 185 16.76 2.13 6.24
N ALA A 186 17.64 1.13 6.15
CA ALA A 186 19.10 1.34 6.18
C ALA A 186 19.59 2.19 4.99
N LEU A 187 18.89 2.15 3.87
CA LEU A 187 19.14 2.99 2.69
C LEU A 187 18.42 4.34 2.72
N GLY A 188 17.68 4.67 3.79
CA GLY A 188 17.05 5.97 3.97
C GLY A 188 15.54 6.04 3.66
N ALA A 189 14.85 4.92 3.45
CA ALA A 189 13.40 4.95 3.37
C ALA A 189 12.79 5.46 4.69
N GLU A 190 11.76 6.33 4.59
CA GLU A 190 11.10 6.92 5.76
C GLU A 190 10.22 5.92 6.53
N GLY A 191 9.86 4.81 5.89
CA GLY A 191 9.00 3.79 6.45
C GLY A 191 8.44 2.84 5.42
N GLY A 192 7.27 2.24 5.73
CA GLY A 192 6.63 1.26 4.89
C GLY A 192 5.14 1.46 4.70
N ILE A 193 4.68 1.16 3.48
CA ILE A 193 3.26 0.98 3.17
C ILE A 193 3.07 -0.51 2.86
N LEU A 194 2.90 -1.29 3.93
CA LEU A 194 3.09 -2.75 3.92
C LEU A 194 1.78 -3.51 4.12
N ALA A 195 1.49 -4.49 3.24
CA ALA A 195 0.33 -5.38 3.40
C ALA A 195 0.35 -6.08 4.77
N ALA A 196 1.53 -6.51 5.21
CA ALA A 196 1.72 -7.19 6.49
C ALA A 196 1.43 -6.30 7.72
N ALA A 197 1.48 -4.98 7.57
CA ALA A 197 1.09 -4.05 8.63
C ALA A 197 -0.42 -4.06 8.93
N ASN A 198 -1.26 -4.66 8.07
CA ASN A 198 -2.66 -4.92 8.39
C ASN A 198 -2.82 -6.02 9.46
N LEU A 199 -1.84 -6.91 9.62
CA LEU A 199 -1.87 -8.03 10.56
C LEU A 199 -0.99 -7.77 11.78
N ALA A 200 0.22 -7.23 11.55
CA ALA A 200 1.23 -7.02 12.59
C ALA A 200 1.73 -5.56 12.64
N PRO A 201 0.84 -4.57 12.84
CA PRO A 201 1.22 -3.15 12.82
C PRO A 201 2.21 -2.81 13.95
N ARG A 202 2.05 -3.42 15.13
CA ARG A 202 2.93 -3.24 16.28
C ARG A 202 4.36 -3.72 16.00
N ALA A 203 4.49 -4.86 15.33
CA ALA A 203 5.79 -5.43 14.99
C ALA A 203 6.55 -4.54 13.99
N TYR A 204 5.90 -4.08 12.92
CA TYR A 204 6.54 -3.16 11.98
C TYR A 204 6.85 -1.80 12.59
N ARG A 205 6.04 -1.33 13.54
CA ARG A 205 6.35 -0.14 14.35
C ARG A 205 7.59 -0.39 15.21
N ALA A 206 7.64 -1.47 15.97
CA ALA A 206 8.77 -1.82 16.82
C ALA A 206 10.08 -1.96 16.01
N LEU A 207 10.03 -2.59 14.84
CA LEU A 207 11.16 -2.70 13.94
C LEU A 207 11.68 -1.32 13.51
N LEU A 208 10.77 -0.42 13.10
CA LEU A 208 11.12 0.95 12.72
C LEU A 208 11.74 1.73 13.89
N ASP A 209 11.20 1.57 15.09
CA ASP A 209 11.67 2.26 16.28
C ASP A 209 13.02 1.71 16.74
N HIS A 210 13.24 0.37 16.75
CA HIS A 210 14.54 -0.24 16.98
C HIS A 210 15.62 0.31 16.02
N PHE A 211 15.28 0.36 14.73
CA PHE A 211 16.20 0.89 13.73
C PHE A 211 16.55 2.37 14.01
N ARG A 212 15.56 3.22 14.28
CA ARG A 212 15.76 4.66 14.55
C ARG A 212 16.55 4.95 15.83
N GLU A 213 16.41 4.09 16.81
CA GLU A 213 17.14 4.17 18.08
C GLU A 213 18.53 3.54 18.03
N GLY A 214 18.97 3.04 16.86
CA GLY A 214 20.27 2.42 16.69
C GLY A 214 20.36 0.99 17.24
N ARG A 215 19.27 0.39 17.66
CA ARG A 215 19.16 -0.99 18.15
C ARG A 215 19.07 -1.96 16.96
N LEU A 216 20.18 -2.03 16.21
CA LEU A 216 20.21 -2.73 14.93
C LEU A 216 20.04 -4.25 15.08
N ALA A 217 20.60 -4.85 16.14
CA ALA A 217 20.49 -6.28 16.40
C ALA A 217 19.02 -6.70 16.61
N GLU A 218 18.29 -5.93 17.41
CA GLU A 218 16.86 -6.15 17.69
C GLU A 218 16.02 -5.96 16.42
N ALA A 219 16.33 -4.93 15.62
CA ALA A 219 15.68 -4.72 14.33
C ALA A 219 15.90 -5.89 13.37
N GLN A 220 17.13 -6.45 13.33
CA GLN A 220 17.46 -7.61 12.51
C GLN A 220 16.73 -8.88 12.96
N GLU A 221 16.68 -9.14 14.27
CA GLU A 221 15.95 -10.32 14.78
C GLU A 221 14.45 -10.21 14.50
N LEU A 222 13.89 -9.02 14.67
CA LEU A 222 12.46 -8.82 14.37
C LEU A 222 12.17 -8.92 12.84
N GLN A 223 13.06 -8.40 11.98
CA GLN A 223 12.94 -8.58 10.53
C GLN A 223 12.96 -10.07 10.13
N LYS A 224 13.85 -10.88 10.74
CA LYS A 224 13.90 -12.33 10.48
C LYS A 224 12.57 -13.01 10.86
N LYS A 225 12.01 -12.67 12.02
CA LYS A 225 10.72 -13.20 12.48
C LYS A 225 9.57 -12.80 11.54
N LEU A 226 9.56 -11.56 11.03
CA LEU A 226 8.52 -11.03 10.16
C LEU A 226 8.68 -11.46 8.69
N PHE A 227 9.85 -11.98 8.30
CA PHE A 227 10.11 -12.36 6.92
C PHE A 227 9.09 -13.37 6.36
N PRO A 228 8.76 -14.50 7.06
CA PRO A 228 7.79 -15.46 6.54
C PRO A 228 6.39 -14.87 6.34
N LEU A 229 5.95 -13.97 7.24
CA LEU A 229 4.67 -13.27 7.12
C LEU A 229 4.64 -12.41 5.84
N GLY A 230 5.67 -11.60 5.64
CA GLY A 230 5.77 -10.71 4.48
C GLY A 230 5.90 -11.46 3.15
N ASP A 231 6.73 -12.50 3.11
CA ASP A 231 6.97 -13.33 1.92
C ASP A 231 5.71 -14.08 1.49
N LEU A 232 5.01 -14.71 2.42
CA LEU A 232 3.78 -15.44 2.11
C LEU A 232 2.66 -14.49 1.67
N LEU A 233 2.52 -13.31 2.31
CA LEU A 233 1.55 -12.31 1.87
C LEU A 233 1.85 -11.77 0.48
N ALA A 234 3.11 -11.56 0.13
CA ALA A 234 3.49 -11.14 -1.22
C ALA A 234 3.08 -12.15 -2.29
N LYS A 235 3.12 -13.46 -1.96
CA LYS A 235 2.74 -14.56 -2.84
C LYS A 235 1.22 -14.82 -2.85
N GLY A 236 0.57 -14.72 -1.68
CA GLY A 236 -0.85 -15.03 -1.52
C GLY A 236 -1.80 -13.86 -1.85
N GLY A 237 -1.28 -12.64 -1.87
CA GLY A 237 -2.02 -11.44 -2.25
C GLY A 237 -3.25 -11.16 -1.40
N VAL A 238 -4.25 -10.54 -2.04
CA VAL A 238 -5.50 -10.12 -1.37
C VAL A 238 -6.30 -11.28 -0.77
N PRO A 239 -6.42 -12.45 -1.43
CA PRO A 239 -7.12 -13.59 -0.82
C PRO A 239 -6.54 -14.00 0.53
N LEU A 240 -5.21 -14.11 0.62
CA LEU A 240 -4.54 -14.49 1.87
C LEU A 240 -4.67 -13.40 2.94
N LEU A 241 -4.51 -12.14 2.58
CA LEU A 241 -4.65 -11.02 3.50
C LEU A 241 -6.05 -10.97 4.12
N LYS A 242 -7.09 -11.03 3.28
CA LYS A 242 -8.49 -11.00 3.76
C LYS A 242 -8.84 -12.22 4.58
N GLN A 243 -8.38 -13.41 4.19
CA GLN A 243 -8.58 -14.63 4.97
C GLN A 243 -7.94 -14.51 6.37
N ALA A 244 -6.71 -13.98 6.45
CA ALA A 244 -6.02 -13.76 7.72
C ALA A 244 -6.75 -12.75 8.62
N LEU A 245 -7.21 -11.64 8.06
CA LEU A 245 -7.97 -10.63 8.81
C LEU A 245 -9.31 -11.20 9.33
N ARG A 246 -10.04 -11.97 8.51
CA ARG A 246 -11.26 -12.67 8.96
C ARG A 246 -10.95 -13.67 10.10
N HIS A 247 -9.86 -14.43 9.98
CA HIS A 247 -9.41 -15.35 11.04
C HIS A 247 -9.13 -14.61 12.37
N LEU A 248 -8.64 -13.40 12.31
CA LEU A 248 -8.43 -12.52 13.46
C LEU A 248 -9.71 -11.81 13.95
N GLY A 249 -10.86 -12.10 13.35
CA GLY A 249 -12.16 -11.51 13.73
C GLY A 249 -12.42 -10.12 13.15
N LEU A 250 -11.63 -9.69 12.17
CA LEU A 250 -11.81 -8.37 11.54
C LEU A 250 -12.70 -8.47 10.28
N PRO A 251 -13.51 -7.43 10.01
CA PRO A 251 -14.50 -7.45 8.94
C PRO A 251 -13.86 -7.12 7.57
N ALA A 252 -12.90 -7.94 7.12
CA ALA A 252 -12.17 -7.72 5.85
C ALA A 252 -12.94 -8.17 4.60
N GLY A 253 -14.08 -8.84 4.77
CA GLY A 253 -14.87 -9.36 3.65
C GLY A 253 -14.12 -10.40 2.81
N TYR A 254 -14.56 -10.55 1.56
CA TYR A 254 -13.99 -11.50 0.59
C TYR A 254 -13.34 -10.73 -0.57
N PRO A 255 -12.37 -11.34 -1.30
CA PRO A 255 -11.92 -10.80 -2.59
C PRO A 255 -13.09 -10.70 -3.56
N ARG A 256 -13.07 -9.70 -4.42
CA ARG A 256 -14.11 -9.56 -5.43
C ARG A 256 -14.03 -10.70 -6.46
N PRO A 257 -15.12 -11.40 -6.79
CA PRO A 257 -15.11 -12.41 -7.85
C PRO A 257 -14.55 -11.85 -9.17
N PRO A 258 -13.81 -12.64 -9.96
CA PRO A 258 -13.62 -14.10 -9.87
C PRO A 258 -12.46 -14.58 -8.95
N TYR A 259 -11.90 -13.72 -8.14
CA TYR A 259 -10.78 -14.10 -7.26
C TYR A 259 -11.25 -15.03 -6.13
N PRO A 260 -10.42 -16.03 -5.75
CA PRO A 260 -10.82 -17.03 -4.77
C PRO A 260 -11.02 -16.41 -3.38
N ALA A 261 -12.05 -16.87 -2.67
CA ALA A 261 -12.34 -16.44 -1.31
C ALA A 261 -11.27 -16.87 -0.29
N GLU A 262 -10.61 -17.99 -0.57
CA GLU A 262 -9.58 -18.60 0.27
C GLU A 262 -8.27 -18.75 -0.50
N SER A 263 -7.15 -18.61 0.19
CA SER A 263 -5.82 -18.74 -0.41
C SER A 263 -5.30 -20.17 -0.30
N PRO A 264 -4.71 -20.73 -1.37
CA PRO A 264 -4.04 -22.05 -1.28
C PRO A 264 -2.81 -22.04 -0.35
N LEU A 265 -2.33 -20.85 0.05
CA LEU A 265 -1.20 -20.73 0.98
C LEU A 265 -1.62 -20.74 2.45
N TRP A 266 -2.92 -20.85 2.75
CA TRP A 266 -3.44 -20.74 4.13
C TRP A 266 -2.80 -21.70 5.12
N GLU A 267 -2.71 -22.98 4.76
CA GLU A 267 -2.12 -24.02 5.63
C GLU A 267 -0.64 -23.72 6.00
N ARG A 268 0.07 -23.05 5.12
CA ARG A 268 1.45 -22.63 5.38
C ARG A 268 1.53 -21.29 6.13
N PHE A 269 0.52 -20.45 5.96
CA PHE A 269 0.48 -19.11 6.54
C PHE A 269 0.00 -19.13 8.00
N LEU A 270 -0.97 -19.95 8.31
CA LEU A 270 -1.60 -20.01 9.64
C LEU A 270 -0.60 -20.22 10.78
N PRO A 271 0.34 -21.18 10.73
CA PRO A 271 1.33 -21.34 11.79
C PRO A 271 2.22 -20.11 12.00
N VAL A 272 2.55 -19.38 10.93
CA VAL A 272 3.34 -18.14 11.02
C VAL A 272 2.52 -17.04 11.72
N LEU A 273 1.24 -16.91 11.36
CA LEU A 273 0.35 -15.92 11.95
C LEU A 273 0.14 -16.19 13.45
N GLU A 274 -0.18 -17.44 13.82
CA GLU A 274 -0.42 -17.83 15.22
C GLU A 274 0.85 -17.70 16.07
N GLY A 275 2.02 -18.09 15.56
CA GLY A 275 3.28 -17.90 16.28
C GLY A 275 3.57 -16.43 16.59
N LEU A 276 3.33 -15.52 15.63
CA LEU A 276 3.50 -14.08 15.86
C LEU A 276 2.41 -13.54 16.80
N LYS A 277 1.21 -14.11 16.80
CA LYS A 277 0.12 -13.73 17.71
C LYS A 277 0.43 -14.14 19.16
N GLU A 278 0.96 -15.34 19.38
CA GLU A 278 1.41 -15.80 20.70
C GLU A 278 2.51 -14.90 21.28
N GLU A 279 3.37 -14.34 20.44
CA GLU A 279 4.39 -13.36 20.82
C GLU A 279 3.83 -11.93 21.02
N GLY A 280 2.54 -11.68 20.75
CA GLY A 280 1.88 -10.37 20.91
C GLY A 280 2.13 -9.39 19.75
N TRP A 281 2.64 -9.84 18.63
CA TRP A 281 2.95 -9.00 17.46
C TRP A 281 1.77 -8.78 16.51
N VAL A 282 0.78 -9.63 16.56
CA VAL A 282 -0.44 -9.59 15.73
C VAL A 282 -1.57 -8.86 16.47
N LEU A 283 -2.58 -8.46 15.73
CA LEU A 283 -3.79 -7.77 16.23
C LEU A 283 -4.55 -8.57 17.27
#